data_21944025e2ca7e05d983cd3539ae9c66
#
_entry.id   21944025e2ca7e05d983cd3539ae9c66
#
_cell.length_a   1.000
_cell.length_b   1.000
_cell.length_c   1.000
_cell.angle_alpha   90.00
_cell.angle_beta   90.00
_cell.angle_gamma   90.00
#
_symmetry.space_group_name_H-M   'P 1'
#
loop_
_entity.id
_entity.type
_entity.pdbx_description
1 polymer ?
#
loop_
_entity_poly.entity_id
_entity_poly.type
_entity_poly.pdbx_seq_one_letter_code
_entity_poly.pdbx_strand_id
1 'polypeptide(L)'
;MPPELTATTARWLVSEPGRELVRRITAALDAGRDVLAISTDGTVRRAASDPERLAAAVAAGVARRRARERHLDADEWLFTREALEQASDPTVSSWRARRYLDAVVVDLCSGVGGDAAALLATARELVTVERDEGRAVLARHNLTVAARRLDVGTPARTTGDGRVRVGVGDALAVAGVRPLDDAPTVAAGQPGASGGGPRSDFRTDDRLVHVDPGRRVGDRRTQDPMLTQPPVDALLARHRGAAGMGIVLAPGVDADHPALRGAGRDRDVGASPAGDDGTAGVGAMPDGGIEVEYVQLGGTLIEAVAWTGVLRDGTARASATLLPRPDGPGAGDGEIHRLVRRGARGPRRPIGPVGDVLVEVAPAAIRARLHDDIGERLGLHRLAAHRALLSGDELPRDPWVRARPVLAVIRARPGAVRAWLREHAVGPVEIVTHGVRVDPTTFWRDIGRPPRGPHGIRIELVRRDDDSVAIITDDAAGWHGW
;
A
#
# COMPACT_ATOMS: atom_id res chain seq x y z
N MET A 1 5.14 -21.61 -15.67
CA MET A 1 4.28 -20.99 -14.66
C MET A 1 3.77 -22.09 -13.73
N PRO A 2 3.71 -21.91 -12.40
CA PRO A 2 2.98 -22.84 -11.55
C PRO A 2 1.52 -22.86 -12.02
N PRO A 3 0.84 -24.01 -11.97
CA PRO A 3 -0.57 -24.08 -12.36
C PRO A 3 -1.40 -23.11 -11.49
N GLU A 4 -2.32 -22.39 -12.13
CA GLU A 4 -3.30 -21.56 -11.42
C GLU A 4 -4.09 -22.45 -10.44
N LEU A 5 -4.40 -21.92 -9.25
CA LEU A 5 -5.16 -22.64 -8.24
C LEU A 5 -6.59 -22.83 -8.73
N THR A 6 -6.96 -24.07 -9.09
CA THR A 6 -8.34 -24.35 -9.50
C THR A 6 -9.30 -24.20 -8.34
N ALA A 7 -10.57 -23.87 -8.63
CA ALA A 7 -11.61 -23.76 -7.60
C ALA A 7 -11.77 -25.09 -6.83
N THR A 8 -11.65 -26.23 -7.51
CA THR A 8 -11.71 -27.57 -6.90
C THR A 8 -10.58 -27.78 -5.89
N THR A 9 -9.36 -27.43 -6.26
CA THR A 9 -8.19 -27.54 -5.39
C THR A 9 -8.28 -26.55 -4.23
N ALA A 10 -8.79 -25.32 -4.46
CA ALA A 10 -9.05 -24.35 -3.40
C ALA A 10 -10.08 -24.86 -2.38
N ARG A 11 -11.20 -25.44 -2.86
CA ARG A 11 -12.21 -26.07 -1.97
C ARG A 11 -11.63 -27.20 -1.14
N TRP A 12 -10.74 -27.99 -1.73
CA TRP A 12 -10.06 -29.03 -0.97
C TRP A 12 -9.09 -28.42 0.05
N LEU A 13 -8.30 -27.38 -0.28
CA LEU A 13 -7.40 -26.72 0.67
C LEU A 13 -8.13 -26.17 1.90
N VAL A 14 -9.33 -25.61 1.74
CA VAL A 14 -10.13 -25.08 2.86
C VAL A 14 -10.86 -26.16 3.64
N SER A 15 -10.96 -27.41 3.13
CA SER A 15 -11.51 -28.54 3.86
C SER A 15 -10.61 -28.97 5.01
N GLU A 16 -11.16 -29.73 5.98
CA GLU A 16 -10.36 -30.18 7.13
C GLU A 16 -9.11 -30.99 6.72
N PRO A 17 -9.18 -31.99 5.78
CA PRO A 17 -8.00 -32.68 5.33
C PRO A 17 -6.93 -31.79 4.70
N GLY A 18 -7.36 -30.80 3.89
CA GLY A 18 -6.45 -29.85 3.25
C GLY A 18 -5.75 -28.94 4.28
N ARG A 19 -6.52 -28.37 5.20
CA ARG A 19 -5.97 -27.51 6.28
C ARG A 19 -5.01 -28.26 7.18
N GLU A 20 -5.34 -29.49 7.55
CA GLU A 20 -4.46 -30.34 8.36
C GLU A 20 -3.15 -30.63 7.63
N LEU A 21 -3.22 -30.95 6.34
CA LEU A 21 -2.01 -31.17 5.55
C LEU A 21 -1.14 -29.91 5.49
N VAL A 22 -1.74 -28.73 5.27
CA VAL A 22 -1.01 -27.45 5.27
C VAL A 22 -0.37 -27.17 6.65
N ARG A 23 -1.06 -27.45 7.75
CA ARG A 23 -0.48 -27.31 9.13
C ARG A 23 0.74 -28.21 9.31
N ARG A 24 0.64 -29.49 8.92
CA ARG A 24 1.76 -30.46 9.00
C ARG A 24 2.95 -30.05 8.15
N ILE A 25 2.70 -29.57 6.92
CA ILE A 25 3.75 -29.06 6.04
C ILE A 25 4.41 -27.83 6.65
N THR A 26 3.64 -26.87 7.16
CA THR A 26 4.17 -25.67 7.82
C THR A 26 5.05 -26.04 9.01
N ALA A 27 4.59 -26.94 9.89
CA ALA A 27 5.36 -27.42 11.04
C ALA A 27 6.67 -28.12 10.61
N ALA A 28 6.63 -28.90 9.52
CA ALA A 28 7.85 -29.54 8.99
C ALA A 28 8.86 -28.51 8.45
N LEU A 29 8.38 -27.44 7.79
CA LEU A 29 9.21 -26.31 7.33
C LEU A 29 9.82 -25.53 8.51
N ASP A 30 9.04 -25.30 9.57
CA ASP A 30 9.50 -24.64 10.79
C ASP A 30 10.56 -25.47 11.53
N ALA A 31 10.47 -26.81 11.45
CA ALA A 31 11.49 -27.73 11.92
C ALA A 31 12.73 -27.84 11.01
N GLY A 32 12.83 -27.00 9.97
CA GLY A 32 13.98 -26.93 9.08
C GLY A 32 14.01 -27.99 7.98
N ARG A 33 12.92 -28.75 7.74
CA ARG A 33 12.88 -29.71 6.64
C ARG A 33 12.81 -28.95 5.30
N ASP A 34 13.54 -29.47 4.32
CA ASP A 34 13.56 -28.95 2.96
C ASP A 34 12.24 -29.22 2.23
N VAL A 35 11.82 -28.30 1.32
CA VAL A 35 10.60 -28.40 0.54
C VAL A 35 10.57 -29.67 -0.32
N LEU A 36 11.69 -30.04 -0.92
CA LEU A 36 11.76 -31.25 -1.77
C LEU A 36 11.58 -32.51 -0.93
N ALA A 37 12.23 -32.57 0.24
CA ALA A 37 12.07 -33.68 1.20
C ALA A 37 10.62 -33.83 1.69
N ILE A 38 9.91 -32.73 1.90
CA ILE A 38 8.48 -32.72 2.26
C ILE A 38 7.62 -33.20 1.09
N SER A 39 7.89 -32.72 -0.12
CA SER A 39 7.13 -33.04 -1.34
C SER A 39 7.29 -34.52 -1.77
N THR A 40 8.40 -35.16 -1.38
CA THR A 40 8.68 -36.57 -1.69
C THR A 40 8.26 -37.51 -0.56
N ASP A 41 7.87 -37.00 0.60
CA ASP A 41 7.43 -37.79 1.74
C ASP A 41 6.15 -38.58 1.41
N GLY A 42 6.21 -39.90 1.55
CA GLY A 42 5.12 -40.78 1.20
C GLY A 42 3.85 -40.57 2.02
N THR A 43 3.95 -40.05 3.27
CA THR A 43 2.76 -39.73 4.09
C THR A 43 2.09 -38.46 3.66
N VAL A 44 2.87 -37.44 3.25
CA VAL A 44 2.38 -36.17 2.70
C VAL A 44 1.69 -36.40 1.36
N ARG A 45 2.30 -37.22 0.49
CA ARG A 45 1.75 -37.56 -0.85
C ARG A 45 0.43 -38.31 -0.73
N ARG A 46 0.34 -39.30 0.15
CA ARG A 46 -0.91 -40.04 0.40
C ARG A 46 -2.02 -39.16 0.95
N ALA A 47 -1.69 -38.22 1.85
CA ALA A 47 -2.66 -37.30 2.42
C ALA A 47 -3.20 -36.28 1.38
N ALA A 48 -2.38 -35.87 0.41
CA ALA A 48 -2.82 -34.99 -0.67
C ALA A 48 -3.73 -35.69 -1.71
N SER A 49 -3.57 -37.01 -1.87
CA SER A 49 -4.29 -37.91 -2.79
C SER A 49 -4.00 -37.70 -4.28
N ASP A 50 -3.59 -36.52 -4.72
CA ASP A 50 -3.17 -36.22 -6.10
C ASP A 50 -2.04 -35.17 -6.16
N PRO A 51 -1.31 -35.05 -7.30
CA PRO A 51 -0.18 -34.14 -7.44
C PRO A 51 -0.56 -32.66 -7.37
N GLU A 52 -1.73 -32.25 -7.85
CA GLU A 52 -2.18 -30.86 -7.83
C GLU A 52 -2.43 -30.39 -6.41
N ARG A 53 -3.14 -31.18 -5.62
CA ARG A 53 -3.38 -30.93 -4.19
C ARG A 53 -2.10 -30.89 -3.39
N LEU A 54 -1.15 -31.80 -3.70
CA LEU A 54 0.16 -31.79 -3.06
C LEU A 54 0.91 -30.49 -3.34
N ALA A 55 0.98 -30.08 -4.59
CA ALA A 55 1.65 -28.84 -4.98
C ALA A 55 1.00 -27.62 -4.31
N ALA A 56 -0.33 -27.57 -4.30
CA ALA A 56 -1.09 -26.50 -3.66
C ALA A 56 -0.89 -26.46 -2.13
N ALA A 57 -0.90 -27.61 -1.45
CA ALA A 57 -0.67 -27.67 0.00
C ALA A 57 0.77 -27.27 0.39
N VAL A 58 1.77 -27.70 -0.39
CA VAL A 58 3.16 -27.31 -0.20
C VAL A 58 3.33 -25.78 -0.42
N ALA A 59 2.76 -25.25 -1.50
CA ALA A 59 2.79 -23.82 -1.79
C ALA A 59 2.12 -23.00 -0.67
N ALA A 60 0.95 -23.46 -0.18
CA ALA A 60 0.24 -22.82 0.93
C ALA A 60 1.04 -22.86 2.24
N GLY A 61 1.70 -23.98 2.57
CA GLY A 61 2.57 -24.10 3.74
C GLY A 61 3.78 -23.14 3.68
N VAL A 62 4.44 -23.06 2.53
CA VAL A 62 5.55 -22.12 2.31
C VAL A 62 5.07 -20.66 2.40
N ALA A 63 3.91 -20.36 1.80
CA ALA A 63 3.32 -19.01 1.86
C ALA A 63 2.95 -18.63 3.30
N ARG A 64 2.36 -19.54 4.08
CA ARG A 64 2.01 -19.32 5.49
C ARG A 64 3.23 -18.99 6.34
N ARG A 65 4.34 -19.72 6.19
CA ARG A 65 5.59 -19.44 6.89
C ARG A 65 6.11 -18.02 6.58
N ARG A 66 6.15 -17.65 5.29
CA ARG A 66 6.56 -16.30 4.86
C ARG A 66 5.60 -15.20 5.33
N ALA A 67 4.31 -15.49 5.44
CA ALA A 67 3.32 -14.55 5.94
C ALA A 67 3.58 -14.19 7.41
N ARG A 68 4.01 -15.16 8.25
CA ARG A 68 4.43 -14.90 9.63
C ARG A 68 5.64 -13.95 9.71
N GLU A 69 6.62 -14.10 8.81
CA GLU A 69 7.78 -13.19 8.73
C GLU A 69 7.38 -11.75 8.39
N ARG A 70 6.22 -11.56 7.76
CA ARG A 70 5.64 -10.26 7.42
C ARG A 70 4.61 -9.75 8.44
N HIS A 71 4.57 -10.34 9.63
CA HIS A 71 3.60 -10.02 10.68
C HIS A 71 2.14 -10.14 10.27
N LEU A 72 1.86 -10.90 9.21
CA LEU A 72 0.51 -11.28 8.86
C LEU A 72 0.04 -12.35 9.82
N ASP A 73 -1.15 -12.18 10.38
CA ASP A 73 -1.78 -13.17 11.25
C ASP A 73 -2.20 -14.40 10.43
N ALA A 74 -1.22 -15.27 10.19
CA ALA A 74 -1.24 -16.25 9.12
C ALA A 74 -1.49 -17.68 9.59
N ASP A 75 -1.67 -17.94 10.90
CA ASP A 75 -1.66 -19.32 11.41
C ASP A 75 -2.79 -20.20 10.85
N GLU A 76 -3.93 -19.60 10.54
CA GLU A 76 -5.05 -20.31 9.92
C GLU A 76 -5.37 -19.86 8.49
N TRP A 77 -4.74 -18.76 8.02
CA TRP A 77 -4.97 -18.25 6.68
C TRP A 77 -4.32 -19.11 5.61
N LEU A 78 -4.92 -19.07 4.42
CA LEU A 78 -4.42 -19.73 3.23
C LEU A 78 -4.06 -18.69 2.17
N PHE A 79 -2.84 -18.80 1.66
CA PHE A 79 -2.31 -17.92 0.64
C PHE A 79 -1.82 -18.73 -0.56
N THR A 80 -1.97 -18.20 -1.75
CA THR A 80 -1.06 -18.55 -2.85
C THR A 80 0.22 -17.72 -2.71
N ARG A 81 1.30 -18.15 -3.34
CA ARG A 81 2.55 -17.36 -3.38
C ARG A 81 2.30 -15.95 -3.92
N GLU A 82 1.57 -15.86 -5.02
CA GLU A 82 1.26 -14.60 -5.69
C GLU A 82 0.40 -13.69 -4.80
N ALA A 83 -0.66 -14.24 -4.19
CA ALA A 83 -1.52 -13.49 -3.29
C ALA A 83 -0.75 -12.95 -2.08
N LEU A 84 0.19 -13.71 -1.52
CA LEU A 84 1.04 -13.22 -0.43
C LEU A 84 1.97 -12.09 -0.88
N GLU A 85 2.54 -12.17 -2.09
CA GLU A 85 3.40 -11.10 -2.63
C GLU A 85 2.63 -9.80 -2.90
N GLN A 86 1.30 -9.90 -3.09
CA GLN A 86 0.40 -8.77 -3.34
C GLN A 86 -0.33 -8.30 -2.09
N ALA A 87 -0.35 -9.09 -1.02
CA ALA A 87 -1.05 -8.75 0.21
C ALA A 87 -0.54 -7.43 0.80
N SER A 88 -1.46 -6.55 1.16
CA SER A 88 -1.20 -5.33 1.89
C SER A 88 -0.61 -5.62 3.28
N ASP A 89 0.20 -4.70 3.78
CA ASP A 89 0.62 -4.73 5.18
C ASP A 89 -0.60 -4.52 6.10
N PRO A 90 -0.78 -5.31 7.18
CA PRO A 90 -1.94 -5.20 8.07
C PRO A 90 -2.11 -3.82 8.71
N THR A 91 -1.01 -3.13 9.02
CA THR A 91 -1.04 -1.78 9.58
C THR A 91 -1.61 -0.79 8.57
N VAL A 92 -1.19 -0.93 7.31
CA VAL A 92 -1.63 -0.07 6.22
C VAL A 92 -3.08 -0.34 5.84
N SER A 93 -3.49 -1.60 5.71
CA SER A 93 -4.89 -1.96 5.43
C SER A 93 -5.83 -1.54 6.56
N SER A 94 -5.42 -1.69 7.83
CA SER A 94 -6.18 -1.20 8.98
C SER A 94 -6.32 0.33 8.99
N TRP A 95 -5.28 1.06 8.57
CA TRP A 95 -5.36 2.51 8.39
C TRP A 95 -6.42 2.89 7.35
N ARG A 96 -6.40 2.29 6.18
CA ARG A 96 -7.39 2.54 5.12
C ARG A 96 -8.81 2.22 5.58
N ALA A 97 -8.98 1.10 6.28
CA ALA A 97 -10.29 0.63 6.74
C ALA A 97 -11.01 1.64 7.66
N ARG A 98 -10.29 2.54 8.34
CA ARG A 98 -10.90 3.58 9.20
C ARG A 98 -11.83 4.52 8.45
N ARG A 99 -11.61 4.76 7.15
CA ARG A 99 -12.50 5.61 6.34
C ARG A 99 -13.83 4.95 6.00
N TYR A 100 -13.98 3.65 6.25
CA TYR A 100 -15.18 2.86 5.96
C TYR A 100 -15.99 2.51 7.23
N LEU A 101 -15.75 3.25 8.33
CA LEU A 101 -16.37 2.97 9.61
C LEU A 101 -17.90 3.01 9.51
N ASP A 102 -18.55 1.94 9.98
CA ASP A 102 -20.00 1.75 10.05
C ASP A 102 -20.75 1.87 8.69
N ALA A 103 -20.06 1.62 7.60
CA ALA A 103 -20.60 1.70 6.24
C ALA A 103 -20.95 0.32 5.65
N VAL A 104 -21.76 0.33 4.59
CA VAL A 104 -21.90 -0.81 3.67
C VAL A 104 -20.81 -0.67 2.62
N VAL A 105 -19.88 -1.64 2.58
CA VAL A 105 -18.68 -1.60 1.74
C VAL A 105 -18.72 -2.72 0.70
N VAL A 106 -18.39 -2.37 -0.54
CA VAL A 106 -18.10 -3.32 -1.62
C VAL A 106 -16.61 -3.31 -1.88
N ASP A 107 -15.94 -4.41 -1.59
CA ASP A 107 -14.52 -4.62 -1.85
C ASP A 107 -14.33 -5.36 -3.18
N LEU A 108 -13.77 -4.68 -4.16
CA LEU A 108 -13.53 -5.20 -5.51
C LEU A 108 -12.06 -5.61 -5.67
N CYS A 109 -11.82 -6.67 -6.42
CA CYS A 109 -10.49 -7.26 -6.57
C CYS A 109 -9.92 -7.77 -5.23
N SER A 110 -10.77 -8.40 -4.41
CA SER A 110 -10.45 -8.75 -3.02
C SER A 110 -9.30 -9.77 -2.85
N GLY A 111 -8.87 -10.42 -3.92
CA GLY A 111 -7.82 -11.43 -3.87
C GLY A 111 -8.15 -12.55 -2.89
N VAL A 112 -7.29 -12.78 -1.90
CA VAL A 112 -7.51 -13.76 -0.82
C VAL A 112 -8.05 -13.13 0.47
N GLY A 113 -8.52 -11.86 0.40
CA GLY A 113 -9.21 -11.20 1.49
C GLY A 113 -8.33 -10.40 2.45
N GLY A 114 -7.12 -9.97 2.04
CA GLY A 114 -6.22 -9.20 2.90
C GLY A 114 -6.84 -7.88 3.38
N ASP A 115 -7.24 -7.03 2.45
CA ASP A 115 -7.91 -5.75 2.75
C ASP A 115 -9.31 -5.96 3.30
N ALA A 116 -10.04 -6.95 2.76
CA ALA A 116 -11.36 -7.31 3.25
C ALA A 116 -11.39 -7.64 4.74
N ALA A 117 -10.35 -8.26 5.29
CA ALA A 117 -10.27 -8.55 6.72
C ALA A 117 -10.14 -7.29 7.58
N ALA A 118 -9.40 -6.28 7.11
CA ALA A 118 -9.34 -4.98 7.78
C ALA A 118 -10.68 -4.23 7.69
N LEU A 119 -11.33 -4.25 6.52
CA LEU A 119 -12.65 -3.68 6.30
C LEU A 119 -13.72 -4.36 7.17
N LEU A 120 -13.63 -5.67 7.38
CA LEU A 120 -14.53 -6.41 8.25
C LEU A 120 -14.54 -5.88 9.70
N ALA A 121 -13.41 -5.37 10.18
CA ALA A 121 -13.31 -4.80 11.52
C ALA A 121 -14.04 -3.45 11.67
N THR A 122 -14.23 -2.72 10.57
CA THR A 122 -14.79 -1.35 10.60
C THR A 122 -16.15 -1.24 9.92
N ALA A 123 -16.40 -1.97 8.84
CA ALA A 123 -17.64 -1.92 8.08
C ALA A 123 -18.83 -2.51 8.84
N ARG A 124 -20.03 -1.95 8.61
CA ARG A 124 -21.30 -2.54 9.06
C ARG A 124 -21.66 -3.78 8.26
N GLU A 125 -21.50 -3.71 6.95
CA GLU A 125 -21.66 -4.83 6.01
C GLU A 125 -20.52 -4.82 5.00
N LEU A 126 -20.04 -6.00 4.63
CA LEU A 126 -18.97 -6.18 3.67
C LEU A 126 -19.39 -7.16 2.57
N VAL A 127 -19.24 -6.71 1.35
CA VAL A 127 -19.42 -7.56 0.15
C VAL A 127 -18.09 -7.58 -0.58
N THR A 128 -17.50 -8.75 -0.79
CA THR A 128 -16.23 -8.87 -1.52
C THR A 128 -16.46 -9.51 -2.89
N VAL A 129 -15.74 -9.05 -3.89
CA VAL A 129 -15.82 -9.53 -5.27
C VAL A 129 -14.43 -9.85 -5.78
N GLU A 130 -14.24 -11.10 -6.20
CA GLU A 130 -13.00 -11.59 -6.81
C GLU A 130 -13.32 -12.31 -8.13
N ARG A 131 -12.51 -12.08 -9.14
CA ARG A 131 -12.69 -12.68 -10.47
C ARG A 131 -12.30 -14.14 -10.49
N ASP A 132 -11.24 -14.50 -9.83
CA ASP A 132 -10.74 -15.87 -9.71
C ASP A 132 -11.50 -16.62 -8.62
N GLU A 133 -12.19 -17.69 -9.00
CA GLU A 133 -13.00 -18.47 -8.06
C GLU A 133 -12.16 -19.18 -6.99
N GLY A 134 -10.97 -19.65 -7.34
CA GLY A 134 -10.06 -20.26 -6.37
C GLY A 134 -9.64 -19.27 -5.29
N ARG A 135 -9.29 -18.04 -5.67
CA ARG A 135 -8.99 -16.96 -4.71
C ARG A 135 -10.21 -16.56 -3.89
N ALA A 136 -11.40 -16.50 -4.49
CA ALA A 136 -12.65 -16.21 -3.76
C ALA A 136 -12.94 -17.28 -2.68
N VAL A 137 -12.68 -18.56 -2.96
CA VAL A 137 -12.78 -19.66 -1.97
C VAL A 137 -11.81 -19.43 -0.81
N LEU A 138 -10.56 -19.08 -1.09
CA LEU A 138 -9.57 -18.75 -0.05
C LEU A 138 -9.99 -17.49 0.73
N ALA A 139 -10.46 -16.45 0.05
CA ALA A 139 -10.95 -15.22 0.69
C ALA A 139 -12.05 -15.51 1.70
N ARG A 140 -13.07 -16.31 1.32
CA ARG A 140 -14.14 -16.70 2.23
C ARG A 140 -13.62 -17.43 3.48
N HIS A 141 -12.68 -18.36 3.29
CA HIS A 141 -12.05 -19.05 4.42
C HIS A 141 -11.32 -18.07 5.34
N ASN A 142 -10.47 -17.22 4.77
CA ASN A 142 -9.68 -16.25 5.53
C ASN A 142 -10.55 -15.23 6.27
N LEU A 143 -11.62 -14.75 5.64
CA LEU A 143 -12.59 -13.84 6.27
C LEU A 143 -13.37 -14.54 7.40
N THR A 144 -13.68 -15.84 7.27
CA THR A 144 -14.30 -16.62 8.36
C THR A 144 -13.34 -16.72 9.56
N VAL A 145 -12.03 -16.92 9.31
CA VAL A 145 -11.02 -16.93 10.37
C VAL A 145 -10.89 -15.55 11.01
N ALA A 146 -10.81 -14.47 10.21
CA ALA A 146 -10.73 -13.10 10.70
C ALA A 146 -11.95 -12.73 11.57
N ALA A 147 -13.16 -13.06 11.13
CA ALA A 147 -14.39 -12.79 11.88
C ALA A 147 -14.41 -13.44 13.26
N ARG A 148 -14.01 -14.72 13.37
CA ARG A 148 -13.94 -15.42 14.67
C ARG A 148 -13.03 -14.73 15.67
N ARG A 149 -11.98 -14.07 15.22
CA ARG A 149 -11.05 -13.34 16.09
C ARG A 149 -11.60 -12.00 16.55
N LEU A 150 -12.42 -11.35 15.71
CA LEU A 150 -13.11 -10.13 16.08
C LEU A 150 -14.21 -10.38 17.12
N ASP A 151 -14.83 -11.56 17.12
CA ASP A 151 -15.90 -11.94 18.04
C ASP A 151 -15.40 -12.22 19.48
N VAL A 152 -14.12 -12.53 19.68
CA VAL A 152 -13.54 -12.80 21.02
C VAL A 152 -13.52 -11.56 21.92
N GLY A 153 -13.71 -10.36 21.38
CA GLY A 153 -13.67 -9.09 22.13
C GLY A 153 -14.91 -8.21 22.04
N THR A 154 -15.93 -8.58 21.24
CA THR A 154 -17.12 -7.72 21.02
C THR A 154 -18.37 -8.57 20.87
N PRO A 155 -19.50 -8.26 21.54
CA PRO A 155 -20.70 -9.05 21.38
C PRO A 155 -21.23 -8.98 19.93
N ALA A 156 -21.33 -10.14 19.31
CA ALA A 156 -22.07 -10.48 18.09
C ALA A 156 -21.77 -9.65 16.83
N ARG A 157 -20.59 -9.88 16.25
CA ARG A 157 -20.30 -9.52 14.85
C ARG A 157 -19.95 -10.79 14.05
N THR A 158 -20.88 -11.72 13.91
CA THR A 158 -20.62 -13.02 13.30
C THR A 158 -20.86 -13.04 11.79
N THR A 159 -20.05 -13.83 11.08
CA THR A 159 -20.27 -14.20 9.67
C THR A 159 -21.59 -14.94 9.43
N GLY A 160 -22.27 -15.35 10.52
CA GLY A 160 -23.60 -16.00 10.47
C GLY A 160 -24.75 -15.05 10.16
N ASP A 161 -24.61 -13.75 10.41
CA ASP A 161 -25.70 -12.77 10.28
C ASP A 161 -25.73 -12.06 8.91
N GLY A 162 -25.11 -12.60 7.88
CA GLY A 162 -25.14 -12.02 6.53
C GLY A 162 -24.26 -10.77 6.34
N ARG A 163 -23.37 -10.45 7.30
CA ARG A 163 -22.52 -9.25 7.24
C ARG A 163 -21.40 -9.34 6.21
N VAL A 164 -20.95 -10.54 5.86
CA VAL A 164 -19.92 -10.76 4.85
C VAL A 164 -20.45 -11.67 3.77
N ARG A 165 -20.41 -11.18 2.56
CA ARG A 165 -20.76 -11.95 1.35
C ARG A 165 -19.58 -11.96 0.39
N VAL A 166 -19.28 -13.12 -0.16
CA VAL A 166 -18.23 -13.30 -1.16
C VAL A 166 -18.87 -13.63 -2.49
N GLY A 167 -18.54 -12.87 -3.51
CA GLY A 167 -18.98 -13.06 -4.88
C GLY A 167 -17.84 -13.34 -5.84
N VAL A 168 -18.16 -14.06 -6.91
CA VAL A 168 -17.26 -14.31 -8.03
C VAL A 168 -17.73 -13.51 -9.23
N GLY A 169 -16.88 -12.63 -9.75
CA GLY A 169 -17.22 -11.78 -10.88
C GLY A 169 -16.17 -10.73 -11.21
N ASP A 170 -16.42 -10.00 -12.29
CA ASP A 170 -15.55 -8.94 -12.74
C ASP A 170 -15.92 -7.60 -12.06
N ALA A 171 -14.92 -6.86 -11.59
CA ALA A 171 -15.11 -5.56 -10.95
C ALA A 171 -15.75 -4.51 -11.87
N LEU A 172 -15.61 -4.64 -13.18
CA LEU A 172 -16.26 -3.77 -14.18
C LEU A 172 -17.65 -4.27 -14.60
N ALA A 173 -18.03 -5.50 -14.27
CA ALA A 173 -19.28 -6.14 -14.64
C ALA A 173 -20.07 -6.62 -13.41
N VAL A 174 -20.23 -5.75 -12.41
CA VAL A 174 -20.82 -6.10 -11.09
C VAL A 174 -22.22 -6.72 -11.18
N ALA A 175 -22.99 -6.41 -12.22
CA ALA A 175 -24.29 -7.04 -12.47
C ALA A 175 -24.21 -8.56 -12.75
N GLY A 176 -23.04 -9.05 -13.19
CA GLY A 176 -22.77 -10.47 -13.45
C GLY A 176 -22.11 -11.21 -12.30
N VAL A 177 -21.93 -10.57 -11.15
CA VAL A 177 -21.34 -11.19 -9.97
C VAL A 177 -22.32 -12.23 -9.43
N ARG A 178 -21.84 -13.45 -9.25
CA ARG A 178 -22.58 -14.55 -8.62
C ARG A 178 -22.10 -14.76 -7.18
N PRO A 179 -22.97 -15.09 -6.24
CA PRO A 179 -22.53 -15.54 -4.92
C PRO A 179 -21.60 -16.74 -5.03
N LEU A 180 -20.64 -16.83 -4.13
CA LEU A 180 -19.83 -18.04 -3.99
C LEU A 180 -20.70 -19.09 -3.23
N ASP A 181 -21.34 -19.98 -3.98
CA ASP A 181 -22.17 -21.03 -3.43
C ASP A 181 -21.32 -22.16 -2.87
N ASP A 182 -21.30 -22.28 -1.54
CA ASP A 182 -20.85 -23.47 -0.80
C ASP A 182 -21.21 -23.40 0.69
N ALA A 183 -22.26 -22.69 1.06
CA ALA A 183 -22.85 -22.91 2.36
C ALA A 183 -23.81 -24.09 2.24
N PRO A 184 -23.75 -25.13 3.10
CA PRO A 184 -24.91 -25.98 3.30
C PRO A 184 -26.03 -25.04 3.75
N THR A 185 -27.06 -24.95 2.93
CA THR A 185 -28.33 -24.32 3.30
C THR A 185 -28.79 -25.04 4.56
N VAL A 186 -28.51 -24.47 5.73
CA VAL A 186 -29.28 -24.87 6.91
C VAL A 186 -30.66 -24.36 6.62
N ALA A 187 -31.51 -25.29 6.21
CA ALA A 187 -32.89 -25.06 5.96
C ALA A 187 -33.54 -24.56 7.25
N ALA A 188 -33.66 -23.25 7.37
CA ALA A 188 -34.66 -22.66 8.25
C ALA A 188 -36.00 -22.79 7.51
N GLY A 189 -36.79 -23.75 7.93
CA GLY A 189 -38.16 -23.88 7.46
C GLY A 189 -38.97 -22.64 7.78
N GLN A 190 -39.48 -22.02 6.73
CA GLN A 190 -40.86 -21.56 6.62
C GLN A 190 -41.16 -21.18 5.16
N PRO A 191 -42.20 -21.72 4.53
CA PRO A 191 -42.64 -21.27 3.22
C PRO A 191 -43.61 -20.10 3.41
N GLY A 192 -43.28 -18.97 2.80
CA GLY A 192 -44.25 -17.89 2.72
C GLY A 192 -43.65 -16.50 2.59
N ALA A 193 -43.02 -16.17 1.45
CA ALA A 193 -43.03 -14.82 0.91
C ALA A 193 -42.74 -14.86 -0.59
N SER A 194 -43.73 -14.50 -1.34
CA SER A 194 -43.81 -14.44 -2.78
C SER A 194 -42.80 -13.44 -3.39
N GLY A 195 -42.10 -13.87 -4.44
CA GLY A 195 -41.86 -13.08 -5.63
C GLY A 195 -40.87 -11.90 -5.53
N GLY A 196 -39.57 -12.19 -5.36
CA GLY A 196 -38.50 -11.29 -5.72
C GLY A 196 -37.29 -12.13 -6.10
N GLY A 197 -36.94 -12.18 -7.37
CA GLY A 197 -35.69 -12.82 -7.81
C GLY A 197 -34.50 -12.23 -7.04
N PRO A 198 -33.38 -12.94 -6.97
CA PRO A 198 -32.23 -12.48 -6.20
C PRO A 198 -31.80 -11.11 -6.74
N ARG A 199 -32.14 -10.02 -6.03
CA ARG A 199 -31.57 -8.70 -6.27
C ARG A 199 -30.10 -8.87 -6.03
N SER A 200 -29.27 -8.52 -7.04
CA SER A 200 -27.83 -8.65 -6.94
C SER A 200 -27.32 -7.75 -5.80
N ASP A 201 -27.05 -8.34 -4.65
CA ASP A 201 -26.51 -7.66 -3.46
C ASP A 201 -25.13 -7.04 -3.68
N PHE A 202 -24.61 -7.19 -4.89
CA PHE A 202 -23.28 -6.72 -5.31
C PHE A 202 -23.28 -5.33 -6.00
N ARG A 203 -24.37 -4.58 -5.90
CA ARG A 203 -24.43 -3.21 -6.45
C ARG A 203 -23.50 -2.27 -5.69
N THR A 204 -22.92 -1.32 -6.42
CA THR A 204 -22.02 -0.30 -5.87
C THR A 204 -22.68 1.07 -5.73
N ASP A 205 -23.84 1.30 -6.34
CA ASP A 205 -24.56 2.57 -6.26
C ASP A 205 -24.93 2.87 -4.80
N ASP A 206 -24.70 4.12 -4.38
CA ASP A 206 -24.92 4.62 -3.02
C ASP A 206 -24.16 3.87 -1.90
N ARG A 207 -23.17 3.04 -2.25
CA ARG A 207 -22.30 2.33 -1.30
C ARG A 207 -20.89 2.86 -1.33
N LEU A 208 -20.11 2.53 -0.31
CA LEU A 208 -18.67 2.78 -0.33
C LEU A 208 -17.97 1.63 -1.05
N VAL A 209 -17.01 1.97 -1.91
CA VAL A 209 -16.27 1.01 -2.71
C VAL A 209 -14.80 1.05 -2.32
N HIS A 210 -14.24 -0.10 -2.03
CA HIS A 210 -12.79 -0.32 -1.92
C HIS A 210 -12.30 -1.10 -3.14
N VAL A 211 -11.14 -0.75 -3.68
CA VAL A 211 -10.54 -1.48 -4.81
C VAL A 211 -9.03 -1.52 -4.67
N ASP A 212 -8.45 -2.72 -4.73
CA ASP A 212 -7.00 -2.90 -4.94
C ASP A 212 -6.76 -3.58 -6.30
N PRO A 213 -6.68 -2.81 -7.40
CA PRO A 213 -6.52 -3.37 -8.73
C PRO A 213 -5.12 -3.96 -8.90
N GLY A 214 -5.03 -5.08 -9.62
CA GLY A 214 -3.76 -5.73 -9.91
C GLY A 214 -2.79 -4.78 -10.64
N ARG A 215 -1.55 -4.67 -10.15
CA ARG A 215 -0.51 -3.76 -10.66
C ARG A 215 0.58 -4.46 -11.47
N ARG A 216 0.28 -5.62 -12.06
CA ARG A 216 1.24 -6.37 -12.89
C ARG A 216 0.85 -6.34 -14.36
N VAL A 217 1.80 -5.97 -15.21
CA VAL A 217 1.73 -6.12 -16.66
C VAL A 217 2.80 -7.15 -17.04
N GLY A 218 2.39 -8.38 -17.29
CA GLY A 218 3.31 -9.52 -17.34
C GLY A 218 4.03 -9.69 -16.00
N ASP A 219 5.36 -9.80 -16.01
CA ASP A 219 6.17 -9.99 -14.80
C ASP A 219 6.59 -8.67 -14.11
N ARG A 220 6.22 -7.51 -14.67
CA ARG A 220 6.63 -6.19 -14.15
C ARG A 220 5.50 -5.48 -13.42
N ARG A 221 5.83 -4.86 -12.28
CA ARG A 221 4.91 -3.93 -11.59
C ARG A 221 4.82 -2.61 -12.35
N THR A 222 3.59 -2.12 -12.56
CA THR A 222 3.33 -0.80 -13.15
C THR A 222 3.16 0.27 -12.07
N GLN A 223 3.59 1.50 -12.40
CA GLN A 223 3.29 2.71 -11.64
C GLN A 223 2.14 3.50 -12.29
N ASP A 224 1.78 3.14 -13.53
CA ASP A 224 0.75 3.82 -14.31
C ASP A 224 -0.64 3.27 -13.94
N PRO A 225 -1.56 4.11 -13.44
CA PRO A 225 -2.91 3.70 -13.08
C PRO A 225 -3.76 3.28 -14.29
N MET A 226 -3.38 3.65 -15.51
CA MET A 226 -4.04 3.21 -16.75
C MET A 226 -3.69 1.77 -17.12
N LEU A 227 -2.61 1.23 -16.56
CA LEU A 227 -2.13 -0.13 -16.81
C LEU A 227 -2.44 -1.11 -15.67
N THR A 228 -3.21 -0.69 -14.68
CA THR A 228 -3.73 -1.59 -13.64
C THR A 228 -4.82 -2.51 -14.19
N GLN A 229 -5.16 -3.56 -13.48
CA GLN A 229 -6.18 -4.53 -13.88
C GLN A 229 -7.25 -4.66 -12.78
N PRO A 230 -8.44 -4.04 -12.98
CA PRO A 230 -8.85 -3.16 -14.09
C PRO A 230 -8.13 -1.79 -14.08
N PRO A 231 -8.13 -1.05 -15.22
CA PRO A 231 -7.63 0.33 -15.27
C PRO A 231 -8.42 1.28 -14.35
N VAL A 232 -7.73 2.22 -13.72
CA VAL A 232 -8.32 3.12 -12.70
C VAL A 232 -9.40 4.03 -13.29
N ASP A 233 -9.21 4.54 -14.50
CA ASP A 233 -10.20 5.36 -15.19
C ASP A 233 -11.48 4.57 -15.51
N ALA A 234 -11.36 3.31 -15.91
CA ALA A 234 -12.49 2.41 -16.13
C ALA A 234 -13.26 2.13 -14.81
N LEU A 235 -12.54 1.95 -13.69
CA LEU A 235 -13.15 1.79 -12.37
C LEU A 235 -13.92 3.05 -11.96
N LEU A 236 -13.32 4.23 -12.09
CA LEU A 236 -13.95 5.51 -11.77
C LEU A 236 -15.20 5.76 -12.63
N ALA A 237 -15.14 5.47 -13.93
CA ALA A 237 -16.26 5.61 -14.83
C ALA A 237 -17.39 4.62 -14.52
N ARG A 238 -17.04 3.36 -14.23
CA ARG A 238 -18.02 2.30 -13.98
C ARG A 238 -18.77 2.49 -12.66
N HIS A 239 -18.09 2.95 -11.62
CA HIS A 239 -18.63 3.07 -10.26
C HIS A 239 -18.92 4.53 -9.87
N ARG A 240 -19.18 5.39 -10.84
CA ARG A 240 -19.50 6.81 -10.60
C ARG A 240 -20.71 7.05 -9.70
N GLY A 241 -21.62 6.08 -9.56
CA GLY A 241 -22.77 6.10 -8.66
C GLY A 241 -22.44 5.72 -7.21
N ALA A 242 -21.21 5.34 -6.90
CA ALA A 242 -20.79 5.05 -5.54
C ALA A 242 -20.79 6.33 -4.68
N ALA A 243 -21.16 6.21 -3.41
CA ALA A 243 -21.09 7.33 -2.44
C ALA A 243 -19.65 7.81 -2.22
N GLY A 244 -18.69 6.89 -2.36
CA GLY A 244 -17.25 7.16 -2.32
C GLY A 244 -16.44 5.93 -2.66
N MET A 245 -15.24 6.15 -3.20
CA MET A 245 -14.31 5.08 -3.55
C MET A 245 -12.94 5.33 -2.94
N GLY A 246 -12.30 4.25 -2.47
CA GLY A 246 -10.87 4.21 -2.18
C GLY A 246 -10.18 3.24 -3.13
N ILE A 247 -9.26 3.73 -3.95
CA ILE A 247 -8.55 2.92 -4.96
C ILE A 247 -7.08 2.89 -4.60
N VAL A 248 -6.55 1.70 -4.33
CA VAL A 248 -5.13 1.49 -4.01
C VAL A 248 -4.29 1.65 -5.26
N LEU A 249 -3.25 2.47 -5.15
CA LEU A 249 -2.36 2.85 -6.25
C LEU A 249 -0.91 2.52 -5.91
N ALA A 250 -0.08 2.50 -6.93
CA ALA A 250 1.35 2.39 -6.73
C ALA A 250 1.91 3.61 -5.97
N PRO A 251 2.92 3.42 -5.09
CA PRO A 251 3.47 4.52 -4.29
C PRO A 251 4.10 5.64 -5.13
N GLY A 252 4.51 5.34 -6.36
CA GLY A 252 5.11 6.29 -7.28
C GLY A 252 4.15 7.08 -8.15
N VAL A 253 2.83 6.86 -8.04
CA VAL A 253 1.84 7.56 -8.86
C VAL A 253 1.95 9.08 -8.68
N ASP A 254 1.73 9.83 -9.75
CA ASP A 254 1.59 11.30 -9.67
C ASP A 254 0.13 11.64 -9.36
N ALA A 255 -0.12 12.47 -8.34
CA ALA A 255 -1.46 12.94 -7.99
C ALA A 255 -2.13 13.75 -9.14
N ASP A 256 -1.32 14.33 -10.03
CA ASP A 256 -1.81 15.05 -11.20
C ASP A 256 -1.96 14.14 -12.44
N HIS A 257 -1.84 12.82 -12.30
CA HIS A 257 -2.00 11.88 -13.42
C HIS A 257 -3.37 12.03 -14.08
N PRO A 258 -3.47 12.01 -15.43
CA PRO A 258 -4.74 12.19 -16.16
C PRO A 258 -5.87 11.29 -15.69
N ALA A 259 -5.61 10.02 -15.40
CA ALA A 259 -6.58 9.06 -14.87
C ALA A 259 -7.21 9.50 -13.53
N LEU A 260 -6.56 10.38 -12.77
CA LEU A 260 -7.01 10.87 -11.46
C LEU A 260 -7.63 12.26 -11.51
N ARG A 261 -7.77 12.85 -12.69
CA ARG A 261 -8.35 14.20 -12.83
C ARG A 261 -9.86 14.22 -12.78
N GLY A 262 -10.52 13.06 -12.92
CA GLY A 262 -11.98 12.95 -13.08
C GLY A 262 -12.47 13.48 -14.43
N ALA A 263 -13.52 12.92 -14.99
CA ALA A 263 -14.08 13.27 -16.30
C ALA A 263 -14.71 14.69 -16.38
N GLY A 264 -14.44 15.58 -15.40
CA GLY A 264 -15.12 16.87 -15.22
C GLY A 264 -14.35 18.12 -15.63
N ARG A 265 -13.12 18.04 -16.20
CA ARG A 265 -12.30 19.24 -16.45
C ARG A 265 -12.04 19.63 -17.90
N ASP A 266 -12.51 18.88 -18.89
CA ASP A 266 -12.29 19.25 -20.31
C ASP A 266 -13.42 20.10 -20.94
N ARG A 267 -14.13 20.91 -20.15
CA ARG A 267 -15.16 21.83 -20.69
C ARG A 267 -14.89 23.31 -20.44
N ASP A 268 -13.65 23.72 -20.26
CA ASP A 268 -13.29 25.14 -20.26
C ASP A 268 -12.34 25.50 -21.42
N VAL A 269 -12.71 25.16 -22.63
CA VAL A 269 -12.23 25.89 -23.84
C VAL A 269 -13.41 26.02 -24.81
N GLY A 270 -14.10 27.15 -24.75
CA GLY A 270 -14.85 27.73 -25.85
C GLY A 270 -16.11 27.00 -26.32
N ALA A 271 -17.25 27.17 -25.67
CA ALA A 271 -18.54 26.97 -26.29
C ALA A 271 -19.49 28.12 -25.94
N SER A 272 -19.91 28.87 -26.97
CA SER A 272 -21.03 29.80 -26.97
C SER A 272 -22.35 29.15 -26.55
N PRO A 273 -23.27 29.90 -25.96
CA PRO A 273 -24.56 29.39 -25.52
C PRO A 273 -25.54 29.32 -26.72
N ALA A 274 -25.95 28.11 -27.08
CA ALA A 274 -27.17 27.93 -27.83
C ALA A 274 -27.74 26.51 -27.64
N GLY A 275 -29.01 26.43 -27.20
CA GLY A 275 -29.82 25.22 -27.33
C GLY A 275 -30.32 24.63 -26.02
N ASP A 276 -31.46 25.19 -25.56
CA ASP A 276 -32.35 24.59 -24.56
C ASP A 276 -33.12 23.43 -25.25
N ASP A 277 -32.80 22.21 -24.89
CA ASP A 277 -33.70 21.07 -25.03
C ASP A 277 -33.49 20.07 -23.84
N GLY A 278 -34.57 19.98 -23.06
CA GLY A 278 -34.67 19.26 -21.82
C GLY A 278 -34.46 17.75 -21.95
N THR A 279 -33.21 17.34 -21.87
CA THR A 279 -32.84 15.95 -21.46
C THR A 279 -32.07 16.04 -20.18
N ALA A 280 -32.66 15.51 -19.11
CA ALA A 280 -32.10 15.44 -17.77
C ALA A 280 -30.67 14.91 -17.80
N GLY A 281 -29.71 15.80 -17.54
CA GLY A 281 -28.30 15.50 -17.48
C GLY A 281 -28.02 14.43 -16.41
N VAL A 282 -27.54 13.30 -16.86
CA VAL A 282 -27.02 12.23 -16.04
C VAL A 282 -25.94 12.80 -15.12
N GLY A 283 -26.20 12.75 -13.81
CA GLY A 283 -25.50 13.42 -12.74
C GLY A 283 -23.98 13.51 -12.88
N ALA A 284 -23.52 14.76 -12.84
CA ALA A 284 -22.12 15.07 -12.57
C ALA A 284 -21.74 14.41 -11.23
N MET A 285 -20.52 13.88 -11.14
CA MET A 285 -19.93 13.50 -9.86
C MET A 285 -20.13 14.67 -8.88
N PRO A 286 -20.65 14.44 -7.66
CA PRO A 286 -20.79 15.52 -6.68
C PRO A 286 -19.46 16.25 -6.56
N ASP A 287 -19.46 17.57 -6.52
CA ASP A 287 -18.34 18.54 -6.58
C ASP A 287 -17.08 18.11 -5.82
N GLY A 288 -16.35 17.19 -6.35
CA GLY A 288 -15.27 16.66 -5.58
C GLY A 288 -14.21 16.02 -6.45
N GLY A 289 -13.12 16.73 -6.67
CA GLY A 289 -11.92 16.12 -7.21
C GLY A 289 -11.50 14.88 -6.40
N ILE A 290 -10.40 14.25 -6.79
CA ILE A 290 -9.80 13.12 -6.11
C ILE A 290 -8.78 13.64 -5.09
N GLU A 291 -8.77 13.08 -3.85
CA GLU A 291 -7.66 13.19 -2.93
C GLU A 291 -6.70 12.01 -3.19
N VAL A 292 -5.41 12.28 -3.32
CA VAL A 292 -4.39 11.22 -3.34
C VAL A 292 -3.63 11.25 -2.03
N GLU A 293 -3.80 10.20 -1.22
CA GLU A 293 -3.10 9.99 0.03
C GLU A 293 -1.89 9.08 -0.19
N TYR A 294 -0.72 9.52 0.24
CA TYR A 294 0.52 8.72 0.21
C TYR A 294 0.79 8.19 1.61
N VAL A 295 0.90 6.86 1.73
CA VAL A 295 1.04 6.17 3.01
C VAL A 295 2.45 5.61 3.15
N GLN A 296 3.12 6.01 4.22
CA GLN A 296 4.45 5.54 4.61
C GLN A 296 4.35 4.75 5.90
N LEU A 297 5.01 3.59 5.96
CA LEU A 297 5.14 2.76 7.15
C LEU A 297 6.61 2.75 7.59
N GLY A 298 6.89 3.33 8.75
CA GLY A 298 8.26 3.63 9.15
C GLY A 298 8.99 4.45 8.06
N GLY A 299 10.18 4.04 7.67
CA GLY A 299 10.98 4.72 6.63
C GLY A 299 10.56 4.43 5.17
N THR A 300 9.53 3.63 4.92
CA THR A 300 9.21 3.11 3.58
C THR A 300 7.86 3.61 3.08
N LEU A 301 7.85 4.23 1.90
CA LEU A 301 6.61 4.56 1.19
C LEU A 301 5.99 3.28 0.63
N ILE A 302 4.79 2.94 1.09
CA ILE A 302 4.14 1.65 0.79
C ILE A 302 3.21 1.77 -0.42
N GLU A 303 2.34 2.79 -0.42
CA GLU A 303 1.28 2.93 -1.41
C GLU A 303 0.80 4.37 -1.54
N ALA A 304 -0.03 4.61 -2.53
CA ALA A 304 -0.93 5.75 -2.58
C ALA A 304 -2.37 5.25 -2.64
N VAL A 305 -3.33 6.07 -2.21
CA VAL A 305 -4.76 5.76 -2.30
C VAL A 305 -5.48 6.96 -2.90
N ALA A 306 -6.27 6.71 -3.94
CA ALA A 306 -7.17 7.72 -4.48
C ALA A 306 -8.52 7.64 -3.77
N TRP A 307 -8.91 8.71 -3.10
CA TRP A 307 -10.19 8.84 -2.38
C TRP A 307 -11.15 9.74 -3.12
N THR A 308 -12.40 9.29 -3.29
CA THR A 308 -13.48 10.04 -3.94
C THR A 308 -14.71 10.16 -3.06
N GLY A 309 -15.64 11.02 -3.43
CA GLY A 309 -16.92 11.18 -2.73
C GLY A 309 -16.75 11.47 -1.24
N VAL A 310 -17.57 10.84 -0.43
CA VAL A 310 -17.58 11.04 1.05
C VAL A 310 -16.33 10.51 1.75
N LEU A 311 -15.52 9.69 1.08
CA LEU A 311 -14.26 9.17 1.64
C LEU A 311 -13.11 10.19 1.58
N ARG A 312 -13.27 11.29 0.85
CA ARG A 312 -12.28 12.39 0.84
C ARG A 312 -12.28 13.14 2.18
N ASP A 313 -11.12 13.65 2.54
CA ASP A 313 -11.01 14.62 3.64
C ASP A 313 -11.40 16.03 3.16
N GLY A 314 -12.69 16.28 3.10
CA GLY A 314 -13.24 17.58 2.66
C GLY A 314 -12.73 17.95 1.26
N THR A 315 -12.07 19.12 1.13
CA THR A 315 -11.50 19.64 -0.12
C THR A 315 -10.05 19.20 -0.39
N ALA A 316 -9.54 18.22 0.36
CA ALA A 316 -8.17 17.74 0.19
C ALA A 316 -7.88 17.29 -1.24
N ARG A 317 -6.71 17.68 -1.75
CA ARG A 317 -6.17 17.27 -3.06
C ARG A 317 -5.05 16.26 -2.93
N ALA A 318 -4.24 16.41 -1.89
CA ALA A 318 -3.18 15.48 -1.58
C ALA A 318 -2.98 15.43 -0.06
N SER A 319 -2.65 14.26 0.43
CA SER A 319 -2.30 14.05 1.82
C SER A 319 -1.14 13.06 1.95
N ALA A 320 -0.46 13.12 3.07
CA ALA A 320 0.61 12.22 3.45
C ALA A 320 0.31 11.67 4.84
N THR A 321 0.58 10.39 5.03
CA THR A 321 0.38 9.70 6.31
C THR A 321 1.64 8.93 6.68
N LEU A 322 2.13 9.13 7.91
CA LEU A 322 3.17 8.33 8.53
C LEU A 322 2.55 7.37 9.52
N LEU A 323 2.75 6.09 9.30
CA LEU A 323 2.37 5.02 10.20
C LEU A 323 3.62 4.49 10.91
N PRO A 324 3.58 4.28 12.24
CA PRO A 324 4.68 3.66 12.97
C PRO A 324 4.79 2.18 12.60
N ARG A 325 6.01 1.62 12.63
CA ARG A 325 6.18 0.16 12.59
C ARG A 325 5.96 -0.41 13.97
N PRO A 326 5.16 -1.48 14.12
CA PRO A 326 4.91 -2.11 15.42
C PRO A 326 6.19 -2.62 16.10
N ASP A 327 7.19 -3.06 15.34
CA ASP A 327 8.37 -3.82 15.84
C ASP A 327 9.72 -3.21 15.39
N GLY A 328 9.80 -1.90 15.13
CA GLY A 328 11.04 -1.23 14.69
C GLY A 328 11.81 -0.54 15.82
N PRO A 329 13.09 -0.17 15.59
CA PRO A 329 13.81 0.75 16.48
C PRO A 329 13.01 2.08 16.53
N GLY A 330 12.48 2.40 17.71
CA GLY A 330 11.50 3.48 17.89
C GLY A 330 10.05 2.98 17.99
N ALA A 331 9.82 1.67 18.06
CA ALA A 331 8.54 1.06 18.41
C ALA A 331 8.16 1.44 19.85
N GLY A 332 7.69 2.66 20.02
CA GLY A 332 6.86 3.10 21.13
C GLY A 332 5.42 3.19 20.64
N ASP A 333 4.51 3.72 21.43
CA ASP A 333 3.13 4.10 21.03
C ASP A 333 3.17 5.16 19.91
N GLY A 334 3.75 4.77 18.75
CA GLY A 334 4.08 5.66 17.66
C GLY A 334 2.85 6.38 17.16
N GLU A 335 2.85 7.68 17.31
CA GLU A 335 1.76 8.52 16.86
C GLU A 335 1.62 8.47 15.33
N ILE A 336 0.39 8.39 14.85
CA ILE A 336 0.08 8.49 13.44
C ILE A 336 0.07 9.97 13.07
N HIS A 337 0.92 10.37 12.14
CA HIS A 337 0.97 11.75 11.66
C HIS A 337 0.35 11.85 10.27
N ARG A 338 -0.46 12.89 10.08
CA ARG A 338 -1.10 13.17 8.80
C ARG A 338 -0.97 14.64 8.41
N LEU A 339 -0.55 14.90 7.17
CA LEU A 339 -0.55 16.23 6.56
C LEU A 339 -1.53 16.26 5.39
N VAL A 340 -2.31 17.33 5.31
CA VAL A 340 -3.35 17.50 4.29
C VAL A 340 -3.24 18.86 3.63
N ARG A 341 -3.19 18.88 2.29
CA ARG A 341 -3.29 20.11 1.51
C ARG A 341 -4.72 20.32 1.02
N ARG A 342 -5.35 21.40 1.48
CA ARG A 342 -6.74 21.78 1.16
C ARG A 342 -6.85 22.92 0.14
N GLY A 343 -5.81 23.42 -0.40
CA GLY A 343 -5.81 24.54 -1.34
C GLY A 343 -4.87 24.34 -2.51
N ALA A 344 -4.62 25.44 -3.21
CA ALA A 344 -3.55 25.50 -4.18
C ALA A 344 -2.21 25.23 -3.49
N ARG A 345 -1.24 24.76 -4.26
CA ARG A 345 0.13 24.59 -3.76
C ARG A 345 0.69 25.94 -3.34
N GLY A 346 1.28 26.01 -2.15
CA GLY A 346 2.03 27.17 -1.70
C GLY A 346 3.23 27.52 -2.60
N PRO A 347 3.82 28.68 -2.44
CA PRO A 347 5.01 29.08 -3.18
C PRO A 347 6.16 28.10 -2.90
N ARG A 348 7.02 27.90 -3.89
CA ARG A 348 8.24 27.11 -3.68
C ARG A 348 9.16 27.84 -2.72
N ARG A 349 9.74 27.11 -1.79
CA ARG A 349 10.77 27.67 -0.90
C ARG A 349 11.97 28.18 -1.73
N PRO A 350 12.62 29.26 -1.30
CA PRO A 350 13.81 29.77 -1.97
C PRO A 350 14.94 28.74 -1.93
N ILE A 351 15.82 28.80 -2.91
CA ILE A 351 17.08 28.04 -2.92
C ILE A 351 18.10 28.87 -2.13
N GLY A 352 18.76 28.23 -1.17
CA GLY A 352 19.76 28.84 -0.31
C GLY A 352 21.09 28.06 -0.23
N PRO A 353 22.06 28.57 0.52
CA PRO A 353 23.31 27.85 0.80
C PRO A 353 23.05 26.60 1.65
N VAL A 354 24.08 25.77 1.81
CA VAL A 354 24.04 24.72 2.85
C VAL A 354 24.31 25.43 4.19
N GLY A 355 23.34 25.29 5.12
CA GLY A 355 23.43 25.77 6.50
C GLY A 355 24.04 24.72 7.43
N ASP A 356 23.81 24.87 8.73
CA ASP A 356 24.37 24.00 9.76
C ASP A 356 23.68 22.61 9.84
N VAL A 357 22.51 22.48 9.23
CA VAL A 357 21.75 21.21 9.18
C VAL A 357 21.32 20.85 7.77
N LEU A 358 21.40 19.57 7.47
CA LEU A 358 20.83 18.97 6.27
C LEU A 358 19.55 18.22 6.66
N VAL A 359 18.47 18.45 5.92
CA VAL A 359 17.14 17.93 6.26
C VAL A 359 16.53 17.16 5.10
N GLU A 360 16.23 15.88 5.34
CA GLU A 360 15.49 15.01 4.45
C GLU A 360 14.01 15.01 4.85
N VAL A 361 13.12 15.19 3.90
CA VAL A 361 11.67 15.14 4.12
C VAL A 361 11.16 13.73 3.87
N ALA A 362 10.16 13.32 4.65
CA ALA A 362 9.52 12.00 4.52
C ALA A 362 9.02 11.73 3.10
N PRO A 363 9.29 10.55 2.52
CA PRO A 363 8.89 10.19 1.17
C PRO A 363 7.40 10.42 0.86
N ALA A 364 6.50 10.17 1.81
CA ALA A 364 5.07 10.42 1.64
C ALA A 364 4.79 11.92 1.45
N ALA A 365 5.41 12.79 2.24
CA ALA A 365 5.25 14.24 2.11
C ALA A 365 5.87 14.78 0.82
N ILE A 366 6.98 14.20 0.36
CA ILE A 366 7.57 14.54 -0.94
C ILE A 366 6.60 14.22 -2.08
N ARG A 367 6.01 13.02 -2.07
CA ARG A 367 5.04 12.59 -3.10
C ARG A 367 3.77 13.42 -3.08
N ALA A 368 3.27 13.76 -1.90
CA ALA A 368 2.14 14.67 -1.74
C ALA A 368 2.50 16.13 -2.10
N ARG A 369 3.78 16.42 -2.42
CA ARG A 369 4.30 17.76 -2.73
C ARG A 369 4.12 18.75 -1.57
N LEU A 370 4.28 18.28 -0.33
CA LEU A 370 4.14 19.03 0.92
C LEU A 370 5.49 19.48 1.51
N HIS A 371 6.59 19.21 0.82
CA HIS A 371 7.95 19.52 1.31
C HIS A 371 8.22 21.02 1.41
N ASP A 372 7.60 21.84 0.55
CA ASP A 372 7.71 23.30 0.66
C ASP A 372 6.91 23.83 1.87
N ASP A 373 5.73 23.28 2.13
CA ASP A 373 4.90 23.63 3.31
C ASP A 373 5.63 23.27 4.63
N ILE A 374 6.29 22.10 4.66
CA ILE A 374 7.15 21.69 5.79
C ILE A 374 8.33 22.66 5.95
N GLY A 375 9.00 22.98 4.84
CA GLY A 375 10.12 23.93 4.84
C GLY A 375 9.71 25.32 5.33
N GLU A 376 8.53 25.82 4.97
CA GLU A 376 8.00 27.08 5.46
C GLU A 376 7.77 27.04 6.98
N ARG A 377 7.09 26.00 7.47
CA ARG A 377 6.80 25.83 8.89
C ARG A 377 8.05 25.74 9.76
N LEU A 378 9.12 25.13 9.22
CA LEU A 378 10.37 24.89 9.95
C LEU A 378 11.45 25.94 9.63
N GLY A 379 11.16 27.00 8.87
CA GLY A 379 12.14 28.02 8.51
C GLY A 379 13.27 27.53 7.60
N LEU A 380 13.06 26.41 6.89
CA LEU A 380 14.05 25.78 6.02
C LEU A 380 13.96 26.29 4.58
N HIS A 381 15.05 26.22 3.86
CA HIS A 381 15.13 26.52 2.43
C HIS A 381 15.58 25.30 1.62
N ARG A 382 15.39 25.34 0.32
CA ARG A 382 15.79 24.25 -0.60
C ARG A 382 17.26 24.37 -0.97
N LEU A 383 17.91 23.23 -1.15
CA LEU A 383 19.29 23.21 -1.67
C LEU A 383 19.38 23.19 -3.19
N ALA A 384 18.33 22.76 -3.89
CA ALA A 384 18.28 22.71 -5.35
C ALA A 384 16.83 22.76 -5.87
N ALA A 385 16.63 23.26 -7.10
CA ALA A 385 15.31 23.50 -7.69
C ALA A 385 14.42 22.26 -7.81
N HIS A 386 15.02 21.09 -8.04
CA HIS A 386 14.30 19.84 -8.35
C HIS A 386 14.47 18.77 -7.26
N ARG A 387 14.86 19.17 -6.05
CA ARG A 387 15.10 18.27 -4.93
C ARG A 387 14.30 18.69 -3.71
N ALA A 388 13.83 17.69 -2.95
CA ALA A 388 13.14 17.89 -1.68
C ALA A 388 14.13 17.85 -0.49
N LEU A 389 15.41 18.16 -0.75
CA LEU A 389 16.45 18.29 0.26
C LEU A 389 16.46 19.73 0.76
N LEU A 390 16.31 19.90 2.07
CA LEU A 390 16.23 21.19 2.72
C LEU A 390 17.45 21.43 3.60
N SER A 391 17.68 22.68 3.98
CA SER A 391 18.73 23.07 4.89
C SER A 391 18.32 24.29 5.71
N GLY A 392 18.98 24.48 6.83
CA GLY A 392 18.78 25.60 7.76
C GLY A 392 19.89 25.61 8.81
N ASP A 393 19.74 26.46 9.83
CA ASP A 393 20.74 26.65 10.86
C ASP A 393 20.37 25.99 12.19
N GLU A 394 19.11 25.59 12.36
CA GLU A 394 18.62 24.92 13.57
C GLU A 394 18.19 23.50 13.30
N LEU A 395 18.45 22.58 14.24
CA LEU A 395 18.06 21.17 14.15
C LEU A 395 16.55 21.03 14.43
N PRO A 396 15.70 20.77 13.41
CA PRO A 396 14.28 20.67 13.60
C PRO A 396 13.87 19.38 14.33
N ARG A 397 12.86 19.47 15.20
CA ARG A 397 12.18 18.32 15.81
C ARG A 397 10.78 18.23 15.24
N ASP A 398 10.64 17.46 14.17
CA ASP A 398 9.36 17.31 13.47
C ASP A 398 9.27 15.89 12.89
N PRO A 399 8.13 15.19 13.01
CA PRO A 399 7.99 13.80 12.56
C PRO A 399 8.14 13.63 11.04
N TRP A 400 8.01 14.71 10.27
CA TRP A 400 8.08 14.68 8.81
C TRP A 400 9.48 14.85 8.24
N VAL A 401 10.48 15.05 9.09
CA VAL A 401 11.85 15.29 8.65
C VAL A 401 12.85 14.45 9.43
N ARG A 402 13.96 14.19 8.77
CA ARG A 402 15.19 13.69 9.37
C ARG A 402 16.28 14.71 9.14
N ALA A 403 16.88 15.15 10.21
CA ALA A 403 17.89 16.19 10.16
C ALA A 403 19.23 15.69 10.68
N ARG A 404 20.32 16.15 10.07
CA ARG A 404 21.68 15.84 10.46
C ARG A 404 22.53 17.11 10.53
N PRO A 405 23.37 17.28 11.54
CA PRO A 405 24.38 18.33 11.55
C PRO A 405 25.32 18.22 10.36
N VAL A 406 25.62 19.32 9.73
CA VAL A 406 26.60 19.42 8.65
C VAL A 406 27.99 19.62 9.26
N LEU A 407 28.89 18.70 8.97
CA LEU A 407 30.28 18.76 9.43
C LEU A 407 31.19 19.54 8.43
N ALA A 408 30.92 19.38 7.13
CA ALA A 408 31.66 20.06 6.08
C ALA A 408 30.88 20.11 4.76
N VAL A 409 31.15 21.12 3.96
CA VAL A 409 30.74 21.24 2.57
C VAL A 409 31.96 21.38 1.69
N ILE A 410 32.22 20.40 0.83
CA ILE A 410 33.39 20.34 -0.02
C ILE A 410 33.04 20.03 -1.47
N ARG A 411 33.94 20.14 -2.40
CA ARG A 411 33.69 19.74 -3.79
C ARG A 411 33.44 18.24 -3.90
N ALA A 412 32.44 17.83 -4.70
CA ALA A 412 32.09 16.40 -4.94
C ALA A 412 33.13 15.70 -5.82
N ARG A 413 34.44 15.73 -5.38
CA ARG A 413 35.55 15.06 -6.05
C ARG A 413 36.17 14.03 -5.10
N PRO A 414 36.47 12.81 -5.55
CA PRO A 414 37.02 11.75 -4.70
C PRO A 414 38.29 12.20 -3.96
N GLY A 415 39.17 13.00 -4.62
CA GLY A 415 40.38 13.51 -4.01
C GLY A 415 40.13 14.47 -2.84
N ALA A 416 39.14 15.37 -2.95
CA ALA A 416 38.78 16.31 -1.89
C ALA A 416 38.16 15.58 -0.69
N VAL A 417 37.27 14.63 -0.96
CA VAL A 417 36.67 13.80 0.08
C VAL A 417 37.71 12.96 0.79
N ARG A 418 38.63 12.34 0.04
CA ARG A 418 39.73 11.56 0.62
C ARG A 418 40.65 12.43 1.53
N ALA A 419 40.96 13.66 1.14
CA ALA A 419 41.77 14.57 1.95
C ALA A 419 41.05 14.85 3.28
N TRP A 420 39.79 15.21 3.24
CA TRP A 420 39.00 15.47 4.44
C TRP A 420 38.92 14.23 5.36
N LEU A 421 38.66 13.05 4.81
CA LEU A 421 38.59 11.79 5.57
C LEU A 421 39.91 11.41 6.25
N ARG A 422 41.05 11.84 5.73
CA ARG A 422 42.37 11.60 6.36
C ARG A 422 42.63 12.51 7.55
N GLU A 423 42.06 13.70 7.53
CA GLU A 423 42.22 14.70 8.60
C GLU A 423 41.30 14.43 9.78
N HIS A 424 40.22 13.65 9.54
CA HIS A 424 39.19 13.39 10.54
C HIS A 424 39.13 11.89 10.84
N ALA A 425 39.11 11.51 12.13
CA ALA A 425 39.06 10.13 12.59
C ALA A 425 37.61 9.58 12.47
N VAL A 426 37.15 9.39 11.24
CA VAL A 426 35.80 8.88 10.95
C VAL A 426 35.76 7.35 10.77
N GLY A 427 34.61 6.75 11.04
CA GLY A 427 34.36 5.31 10.97
C GLY A 427 33.58 4.88 9.74
N PRO A 428 32.46 4.16 9.90
CA PRO A 428 31.62 3.78 8.77
C PRO A 428 31.18 4.99 7.97
N VAL A 429 31.24 4.88 6.62
CA VAL A 429 30.83 5.95 5.71
C VAL A 429 29.73 5.43 4.78
N GLU A 430 28.60 6.11 4.78
CA GLU A 430 27.54 5.92 3.79
C GLU A 430 27.62 7.00 2.72
N ILE A 431 27.41 6.67 1.44
CA ILE A 431 27.37 7.63 0.33
C ILE A 431 25.99 7.61 -0.31
N VAL A 432 25.37 8.77 -0.38
CA VAL A 432 24.07 8.98 -1.03
C VAL A 432 24.16 10.01 -2.13
N THR A 433 23.42 9.85 -3.21
CA THR A 433 23.46 10.73 -4.38
C THR A 433 22.12 11.44 -4.60
N HIS A 434 22.17 12.77 -4.74
CA HIS A 434 21.03 13.62 -5.03
C HIS A 434 21.20 14.31 -6.39
N GLY A 435 20.88 13.57 -7.47
CA GLY A 435 20.92 14.07 -8.85
C GLY A 435 22.30 14.23 -9.46
N VAL A 436 23.32 13.76 -8.81
CA VAL A 436 24.67 13.61 -9.38
C VAL A 436 24.70 12.32 -10.19
N ARG A 437 25.25 12.36 -11.40
CA ARG A 437 25.45 11.16 -12.26
C ARG A 437 26.75 10.44 -11.89
N VAL A 438 26.83 10.02 -10.63
CA VAL A 438 27.99 9.30 -10.09
C VAL A 438 27.44 8.02 -9.43
N ASP A 439 28.00 6.89 -9.78
CA ASP A 439 27.71 5.64 -9.07
C ASP A 439 28.40 5.65 -7.69
N PRO A 440 27.65 5.50 -6.58
CA PRO A 440 28.21 5.54 -5.23
C PRO A 440 29.34 4.53 -5.02
N THR A 441 29.22 3.33 -5.59
CA THR A 441 30.22 2.26 -5.47
C THR A 441 31.53 2.67 -6.16
N THR A 442 31.43 3.27 -7.34
CA THR A 442 32.60 3.78 -8.08
C THR A 442 33.25 4.94 -7.34
N PHE A 443 32.44 5.90 -6.85
CA PHE A 443 32.94 7.02 -6.07
C PHE A 443 33.66 6.55 -4.79
N TRP A 444 33.10 5.57 -4.10
CA TRP A 444 33.70 4.93 -2.93
C TRP A 444 35.06 4.29 -3.25
N ARG A 445 35.13 3.52 -4.34
CA ARG A 445 36.38 2.91 -4.80
C ARG A 445 37.46 3.97 -5.11
N ASP A 446 37.05 5.08 -5.72
CA ASP A 446 37.95 6.16 -6.09
C ASP A 446 38.43 6.99 -4.87
N ILE A 447 37.64 7.06 -3.80
CA ILE A 447 38.06 7.61 -2.49
C ILE A 447 39.16 6.72 -1.87
N GLY A 448 39.05 5.41 -2.02
CA GLY A 448 39.88 4.42 -1.35
C GLY A 448 39.41 4.13 0.09
N ARG A 449 40.18 3.34 0.84
CA ARG A 449 39.79 2.96 2.19
C ARG A 449 39.86 4.16 3.14
N PRO A 450 38.75 4.53 3.82
CA PRO A 450 38.78 5.57 4.83
C PRO A 450 39.55 5.09 6.09
N PRO A 451 40.01 6.02 6.93
CA PRO A 451 40.53 5.69 8.24
C PRO A 451 39.43 4.99 9.09
N ARG A 452 39.84 4.11 9.97
CA ARG A 452 38.95 3.42 10.91
C ARG A 452 38.82 4.27 12.17
N GLY A 453 37.73 5.06 12.25
CA GLY A 453 37.39 5.86 13.42
C GLY A 453 36.10 5.39 14.08
N PRO A 454 35.76 5.91 15.27
CA PRO A 454 34.57 5.52 16.02
C PRO A 454 33.28 6.19 15.51
N HIS A 455 33.37 7.31 14.74
CA HIS A 455 32.24 8.12 14.36
C HIS A 455 31.80 7.83 12.92
N GLY A 456 30.54 7.37 12.77
CA GLY A 456 29.91 7.19 11.47
C GLY A 456 29.57 8.54 10.83
N ILE A 457 29.77 8.64 9.51
CA ILE A 457 29.38 9.81 8.74
C ILE A 457 28.62 9.41 7.49
N ARG A 458 27.83 10.37 6.98
CA ARG A 458 27.17 10.24 5.69
C ARG A 458 27.62 11.34 4.74
N ILE A 459 27.88 10.97 3.50
CA ILE A 459 28.32 11.88 2.44
C ILE A 459 27.20 12.01 1.44
N GLU A 460 26.58 13.17 1.38
CA GLU A 460 25.52 13.48 0.43
C GLU A 460 26.13 14.19 -0.79
N LEU A 461 26.14 13.49 -1.93
CA LEU A 461 26.57 14.10 -3.19
C LEU A 461 25.38 14.82 -3.81
N VAL A 462 25.40 16.15 -3.77
CA VAL A 462 24.25 16.97 -4.20
C VAL A 462 24.64 17.78 -5.44
N ARG A 463 23.84 17.71 -6.49
CA ARG A 463 23.94 18.60 -7.64
C ARG A 463 23.20 19.91 -7.33
N ARG A 464 23.92 21.02 -7.35
CA ARG A 464 23.41 22.38 -7.22
C ARG A 464 23.73 23.14 -8.52
N ASP A 465 22.66 23.45 -9.26
CA ASP A 465 22.78 24.13 -10.56
C ASP A 465 23.88 23.51 -11.45
N ASP A 466 24.99 24.24 -11.67
CA ASP A 466 26.13 23.80 -12.50
C ASP A 466 27.26 23.11 -11.71
N ASP A 467 27.19 23.08 -10.37
CA ASP A 467 28.23 22.48 -9.53
C ASP A 467 27.70 21.31 -8.70
N SER A 468 28.60 20.47 -8.25
CA SER A 468 28.30 19.34 -7.36
C SER A 468 29.12 19.44 -6.08
N VAL A 469 28.42 19.39 -4.95
CA VAL A 469 29.04 19.43 -3.62
C VAL A 469 28.89 18.10 -2.92
N ALA A 470 29.83 17.75 -2.08
CA ALA A 470 29.75 16.71 -1.08
C ALA A 470 29.45 17.37 0.28
N ILE A 471 28.31 17.12 0.82
CA ILE A 471 27.90 17.55 2.16
C ILE A 471 28.18 16.39 3.10
N ILE A 472 29.04 16.58 4.05
CA ILE A 472 29.42 15.58 5.05
C ILE A 472 28.61 15.85 6.29
N THR A 473 27.84 14.85 6.74
CA THR A 473 26.98 14.96 7.90
C THR A 473 27.31 13.92 8.95
N ASP A 474 27.02 14.23 10.20
CA ASP A 474 27.14 13.31 11.32
C ASP A 474 26.04 12.24 11.24
N ASP A 475 26.43 10.96 11.25
CA ASP A 475 25.51 9.84 11.29
C ASP A 475 25.23 9.36 12.73
N ALA A 476 26.05 9.77 13.70
CA ALA A 476 25.91 9.42 15.11
C ALA A 476 24.90 10.30 15.86
N ALA A 477 24.59 11.49 15.34
CA ALA A 477 23.55 12.35 15.89
C ALA A 477 22.17 11.69 15.62
N GLY A 478 21.64 11.03 16.63
CA GLY A 478 20.49 10.14 16.57
C GLY A 478 19.36 10.68 15.70
N TRP A 479 18.85 9.80 14.86
CA TRP A 479 17.70 10.04 14.01
C TRP A 479 16.46 10.34 14.88
N HIS A 480 15.93 11.53 14.79
CA HIS A 480 14.60 11.86 15.29
C HIS A 480 13.67 11.89 14.07
N GLY A 481 12.71 10.96 13.98
CA GLY A 481 11.71 10.89 12.90
C GLY A 481 11.63 9.53 12.20
N TRP A 482 10.47 9.29 11.55
CA TRP A 482 9.92 8.11 10.81
C TRP A 482 10.75 6.82 10.70
#